data_0bbba186cfa74e362cb30055536e1ef8
#
_entry.id   0bbba186cfa74e362cb30055536e1ef8
#
_cell.length_a   1.000
_cell.length_b   1.000
_cell.length_c   1.000
_cell.angle_alpha   90.00
_cell.angle_beta   90.00
_cell.angle_gamma   90.00
#
_symmetry.space_group_name_H-M   'P 1'
#
loop_
_entity.id
_entity.type
_entity.pdbx_description
1 polymer ?
#
loop_
_entity_poly.entity_id
_entity_poly.type
_entity_poly.pdbx_seq_one_letter_code
_entity_poly.pdbx_strand_id
1 'polypeptide(L)'
;MSRHTVESGLLATGGVRLELDGASAIVVLDRPERRNALSNATFAALAAIPDLLPPEVRVVLIRAEGAMFCAGLDLRLTTPEGVPGERSLLDITAGDDTSVRDWIGGLQNAFAWPRQRSWITVAAVQGAAVGGGFQLALSADIRVVATDARFSMREVALGIIPDLLGTQNLSLLVGYSRALEICATARWVGAEEAMALGLANAVAPPEQLTDRALELCAAVLANPAAAVSAVKELVRGADQRDPATQAAAERSAQVPLLRAMIRGVADRT
;
A
#
# COMPACT_ATOMS: atom_id res chain seq x y z
N MET A 1 -11.07 3.20 22.99
CA MET A 1 -11.85 2.14 22.28
C MET A 1 -10.93 0.93 22.19
N SER A 2 -11.42 -0.28 22.39
CA SER A 2 -10.57 -1.47 22.31
C SER A 2 -10.42 -1.91 20.86
N ARG A 3 -9.18 -2.23 20.48
CA ARG A 3 -8.88 -2.84 19.18
C ARG A 3 -9.69 -4.13 19.01
N HIS A 4 -10.33 -4.32 17.85
CA HIS A 4 -11.07 -5.53 17.51
C HIS A 4 -10.77 -5.99 16.09
N THR A 5 -10.83 -7.28 15.86
CA THR A 5 -10.62 -7.90 14.55
C THR A 5 -11.95 -7.98 13.80
N VAL A 6 -11.93 -7.65 12.51
CA VAL A 6 -13.08 -7.82 11.61
C VAL A 6 -13.16 -9.27 11.17
N GLU A 7 -14.22 -9.94 11.56
CA GLU A 7 -14.48 -11.31 11.12
C GLU A 7 -14.97 -11.33 9.67
N SER A 8 -14.20 -11.98 8.78
CA SER A 8 -14.52 -12.11 7.36
C SER A 8 -13.90 -13.39 6.80
N GLY A 9 -14.72 -14.26 6.25
CA GLY A 9 -14.24 -15.48 5.59
C GLY A 9 -13.33 -15.19 4.40
N LEU A 10 -13.59 -14.10 3.67
CA LEU A 10 -12.75 -13.66 2.54
C LEU A 10 -11.35 -13.28 3.02
N LEU A 11 -11.25 -12.48 4.09
CA LEU A 11 -9.96 -12.09 4.67
C LEU A 11 -9.21 -13.31 5.19
N ALA A 12 -9.86 -14.18 5.93
CA ALA A 12 -9.26 -15.39 6.49
C ALA A 12 -8.72 -16.31 5.38
N THR A 13 -9.50 -16.54 4.32
CA THR A 13 -9.06 -17.34 3.15
C THR A 13 -7.85 -16.71 2.45
N GLY A 14 -7.81 -15.38 2.34
CA GLY A 14 -6.68 -14.64 1.75
C GLY A 14 -5.45 -14.54 2.64
N GLY A 15 -5.55 -14.97 3.92
CA GLY A 15 -4.49 -14.80 4.90
C GLY A 15 -4.23 -13.33 5.21
N VAL A 16 -5.30 -12.55 5.30
CA VAL A 16 -5.29 -11.14 5.67
C VAL A 16 -6.13 -10.96 6.92
N ARG A 17 -5.64 -10.19 7.88
CA ARG A 17 -6.38 -9.80 9.07
C ARG A 17 -6.60 -8.28 9.04
N LEU A 18 -7.80 -7.86 9.40
CA LEU A 18 -8.16 -6.45 9.54
C LEU A 18 -8.51 -6.16 11.00
N GLU A 19 -7.80 -5.24 11.60
CA GLU A 19 -8.03 -4.78 12.97
C GLU A 19 -8.48 -3.32 12.94
N LEU A 20 -9.49 -2.97 13.73
CA LEU A 20 -10.00 -1.61 13.85
C LEU A 20 -9.74 -1.07 15.25
N ASP A 21 -9.29 0.19 15.35
CA ASP A 21 -9.06 0.91 16.59
C ASP A 21 -9.43 2.39 16.40
N GLY A 22 -10.69 2.72 16.66
CA GLY A 22 -11.22 4.07 16.44
C GLY A 22 -11.08 4.53 14.99
N ALA A 23 -10.35 5.62 14.79
CA ALA A 23 -10.09 6.17 13.46
C ALA A 23 -8.89 5.51 12.73
N SER A 24 -8.33 4.44 13.28
CA SER A 24 -7.24 3.66 12.69
C SER A 24 -7.72 2.28 12.26
N ALA A 25 -7.15 1.77 11.17
CA ALA A 25 -7.23 0.38 10.77
C ALA A 25 -5.83 -0.21 10.58
N ILE A 26 -5.67 -1.50 10.86
CA ILE A 26 -4.43 -2.23 10.61
C ILE A 26 -4.77 -3.42 9.70
N VAL A 27 -4.17 -3.44 8.53
CA VAL A 27 -4.20 -4.56 7.58
C VAL A 27 -2.93 -5.38 7.80
N VAL A 28 -3.10 -6.63 8.15
CA VAL A 28 -2.00 -7.54 8.45
C VAL A 28 -1.94 -8.65 7.42
N LEU A 29 -0.81 -8.79 6.72
CA LEU A 29 -0.52 -10.00 5.97
C LEU A 29 -0.16 -11.10 6.96
N ASP A 30 -0.93 -12.16 7.04
CA ASP A 30 -0.89 -13.15 8.12
C ASP A 30 -0.74 -14.59 7.60
N ARG A 31 0.26 -14.78 6.73
CA ARG A 31 0.70 -16.08 6.21
C ARG A 31 2.22 -16.22 6.31
N PRO A 32 2.81 -16.05 7.52
CA PRO A 32 4.27 -16.04 7.69
C PRO A 32 4.93 -17.34 7.24
N GLU A 33 4.26 -18.49 7.38
CA GLU A 33 4.72 -19.81 6.92
C GLU A 33 4.83 -19.91 5.38
N ARG A 34 4.13 -19.01 4.66
CA ARG A 34 4.20 -18.83 3.20
C ARG A 34 4.93 -17.55 2.82
N ARG A 35 5.64 -16.92 3.76
CA ARG A 35 6.36 -15.66 3.54
C ARG A 35 5.43 -14.56 3.00
N ASN A 36 4.17 -14.58 3.41
CA ASN A 36 3.11 -13.66 2.99
C ASN A 36 2.97 -13.57 1.45
N ALA A 37 3.17 -14.69 0.75
CA ALA A 37 3.02 -14.76 -0.70
C ALA A 37 1.56 -14.49 -1.12
N LEU A 38 1.38 -13.80 -2.25
CA LEU A 38 0.10 -13.33 -2.75
C LEU A 38 -0.54 -14.39 -3.64
N SER A 39 -1.60 -15.02 -3.16
CA SER A 39 -2.49 -15.88 -3.95
C SER A 39 -3.68 -15.08 -4.50
N ASN A 40 -4.50 -15.67 -5.39
CA ASN A 40 -5.72 -14.99 -5.86
C ASN A 40 -6.65 -14.62 -4.70
N ALA A 41 -6.75 -15.48 -3.68
CA ALA A 41 -7.53 -15.19 -2.47
C ALA A 41 -6.94 -14.01 -1.69
N THR A 42 -5.60 -13.90 -1.62
CA THR A 42 -4.95 -12.75 -0.96
C THR A 42 -5.23 -11.44 -1.71
N PHE A 43 -5.17 -11.44 -3.04
CA PHE A 43 -5.54 -10.26 -3.85
C PHE A 43 -7.01 -9.88 -3.64
N ALA A 44 -7.93 -10.86 -3.64
CA ALA A 44 -9.34 -10.61 -3.39
C ALA A 44 -9.59 -10.03 -1.98
N ALA A 45 -8.90 -10.55 -0.97
CA ALA A 45 -8.97 -10.03 0.40
C ALA A 45 -8.49 -8.57 0.48
N LEU A 46 -7.34 -8.26 -0.12
CA LEU A 46 -6.81 -6.89 -0.15
C LEU A 46 -7.72 -5.93 -0.92
N ALA A 47 -8.32 -6.36 -2.03
CA ALA A 47 -9.25 -5.56 -2.81
C ALA A 47 -10.54 -5.23 -2.04
N ALA A 48 -10.96 -6.09 -1.12
CA ALA A 48 -12.16 -5.90 -0.31
C ALA A 48 -11.95 -4.97 0.91
N ILE A 49 -10.72 -4.66 1.29
CA ILE A 49 -10.43 -3.81 2.47
C ILE A 49 -11.23 -2.50 2.46
N PRO A 50 -11.29 -1.72 1.36
CA PRO A 50 -12.02 -0.45 1.36
C PRO A 50 -13.49 -0.55 1.78
N ASP A 51 -14.14 -1.64 1.42
CA ASP A 51 -15.57 -1.85 1.67
C ASP A 51 -15.84 -2.34 3.11
N LEU A 52 -14.80 -2.79 3.80
CA LEU A 52 -14.85 -3.23 5.20
C LEU A 52 -14.45 -2.12 6.19
N LEU A 53 -13.92 -0.99 5.69
CA LEU A 53 -13.50 0.11 6.55
C LEU A 53 -14.66 1.03 6.91
N PRO A 54 -14.93 1.26 8.19
CA PRO A 54 -15.91 2.24 8.63
C PRO A 54 -15.55 3.67 8.16
N PRO A 55 -16.53 4.56 7.99
CA PRO A 55 -16.33 5.91 7.45
C PRO A 55 -15.47 6.80 8.35
N GLU A 56 -15.35 6.49 9.63
CA GLU A 56 -14.50 7.19 10.60
C GLU A 56 -13.01 6.88 10.46
N VAL A 57 -12.63 5.85 9.70
CA VAL A 57 -11.21 5.50 9.50
C VAL A 57 -10.50 6.61 8.71
N ARG A 58 -9.37 7.05 9.23
CA ARG A 58 -8.55 8.14 8.70
C ARG A 58 -7.12 7.71 8.37
N VAL A 59 -6.67 6.61 8.98
CA VAL A 59 -5.33 6.06 8.79
C VAL A 59 -5.42 4.54 8.67
N VAL A 60 -4.69 3.98 7.71
CA VAL A 60 -4.57 2.53 7.53
C VAL A 60 -3.09 2.14 7.58
N LEU A 61 -2.71 1.33 8.55
CA LEU A 61 -1.39 0.72 8.64
C LEU A 61 -1.42 -0.63 7.93
N ILE A 62 -0.53 -0.85 6.97
CA ILE A 62 -0.30 -2.14 6.31
C ILE A 62 0.99 -2.72 6.87
N ARG A 63 0.91 -3.89 7.51
CA ARG A 63 2.06 -4.60 8.07
C ARG A 63 1.97 -6.10 7.78
N ALA A 64 2.98 -6.84 8.17
CA ALA A 64 3.02 -8.29 7.96
C ALA A 64 3.50 -9.02 9.22
N GLU A 65 3.00 -10.22 9.42
CA GLU A 65 3.53 -11.14 10.44
C GLU A 65 4.77 -11.88 9.90
N GLY A 66 5.65 -12.28 10.82
CA GLY A 66 6.86 -13.07 10.51
C GLY A 66 8.05 -12.23 10.06
N ALA A 67 9.06 -12.93 9.51
CA ALA A 67 10.37 -12.36 9.24
C ALA A 67 10.48 -11.50 7.98
N MET A 68 9.43 -11.45 7.14
CA MET A 68 9.46 -10.64 5.93
C MET A 68 8.07 -10.09 5.60
N PHE A 69 8.08 -8.96 4.91
CA PHE A 69 6.84 -8.28 4.53
C PHE A 69 6.03 -9.12 3.54
N CYS A 70 6.59 -9.42 2.35
CA CYS A 70 5.86 -10.20 1.34
C CYS A 70 6.80 -10.72 0.25
N ALA A 71 6.74 -12.01 -0.05
CA ALA A 71 7.53 -12.67 -1.08
C ALA A 71 7.05 -12.43 -2.52
N GLY A 72 5.94 -11.70 -2.72
CA GLY A 72 5.31 -11.49 -4.02
C GLY A 72 4.36 -12.63 -4.40
N LEU A 73 4.17 -12.86 -5.70
CA LEU A 73 3.25 -13.87 -6.21
C LEU A 73 3.52 -15.26 -5.60
N ASP A 74 2.48 -15.94 -5.17
CA ASP A 74 2.59 -17.35 -4.75
C ASP A 74 2.92 -18.21 -5.98
N LEU A 75 4.17 -18.63 -6.08
CA LEU A 75 4.67 -19.37 -7.26
C LEU A 75 3.96 -20.72 -7.49
N ARG A 76 3.20 -21.23 -6.53
CA ARG A 76 2.34 -22.39 -6.78
C ARG A 76 1.27 -22.10 -7.83
N LEU A 77 0.84 -20.84 -7.98
CA LEU A 77 -0.07 -20.46 -9.06
C LEU A 77 0.52 -20.72 -10.46
N THR A 78 1.84 -20.86 -10.58
CA THR A 78 2.51 -21.16 -11.86
C THR A 78 2.68 -22.67 -12.12
N THR A 79 2.29 -23.52 -11.16
CA THR A 79 2.42 -24.99 -11.30
C THR A 79 1.07 -25.62 -11.64
N PRO A 80 1.06 -26.82 -12.24
CA PRO A 80 -0.19 -27.55 -12.54
C PRO A 80 -1.03 -27.86 -11.28
N GLU A 81 -0.38 -28.11 -10.14
CA GLU A 81 -1.05 -28.41 -8.87
C GLU A 81 -1.74 -27.17 -8.28
N GLY A 82 -1.22 -25.99 -8.60
CA GLY A 82 -1.80 -24.71 -8.19
C GLY A 82 -1.85 -24.47 -6.69
N VAL A 83 -2.66 -23.49 -6.31
CA VAL A 83 -3.09 -23.25 -4.93
C VAL A 83 -4.47 -23.93 -4.77
N PRO A 84 -4.67 -24.78 -3.77
CA PRO A 84 -5.94 -25.50 -3.61
C PRO A 84 -7.14 -24.57 -3.60
N GLY A 85 -8.13 -24.81 -4.46
CA GLY A 85 -9.35 -24.00 -4.58
C GLY A 85 -9.19 -22.70 -5.38
N GLU A 86 -8.01 -22.43 -5.96
CA GLU A 86 -7.76 -21.25 -6.77
C GLU A 86 -7.42 -21.64 -8.21
N ARG A 87 -7.75 -20.76 -9.18
CA ARG A 87 -7.33 -20.93 -10.57
C ARG A 87 -5.82 -20.73 -10.69
N SER A 88 -5.14 -21.62 -11.40
CA SER A 88 -3.72 -21.46 -11.73
C SER A 88 -3.52 -20.38 -12.81
N LEU A 89 -2.28 -19.89 -12.97
CA LEU A 89 -1.94 -19.03 -14.10
C LEU A 89 -2.07 -19.78 -15.44
N LEU A 90 -1.88 -21.10 -15.45
CA LEU A 90 -2.12 -21.91 -16.66
C LEU A 90 -3.59 -21.85 -17.08
N ASP A 91 -4.52 -21.98 -16.14
CA ASP A 91 -5.95 -21.88 -16.42
C ASP A 91 -6.38 -20.47 -16.84
N ILE A 92 -5.78 -19.46 -16.22
CA ILE A 92 -6.06 -18.05 -16.51
C ILE A 92 -5.57 -17.70 -17.91
N THR A 93 -4.32 -18.05 -18.24
CA THR A 93 -3.69 -17.70 -19.52
C THR A 93 -4.17 -18.58 -20.69
N ALA A 94 -4.91 -19.65 -20.44
CA ALA A 94 -5.62 -20.41 -21.48
C ALA A 94 -6.85 -19.65 -22.03
N GLY A 95 -7.31 -18.59 -21.34
CA GLY A 95 -8.37 -17.70 -21.80
C GLY A 95 -7.90 -16.77 -22.93
N ASP A 96 -8.85 -15.98 -23.46
CA ASP A 96 -8.52 -14.93 -24.42
C ASP A 96 -7.84 -13.72 -23.74
N ASP A 97 -7.23 -12.87 -24.55
CA ASP A 97 -6.52 -11.67 -24.09
C ASP A 97 -7.39 -10.74 -23.22
N THR A 98 -8.69 -10.67 -23.46
CA THR A 98 -9.61 -9.83 -22.68
C THR A 98 -9.77 -10.39 -21.29
N SER A 99 -10.03 -11.68 -21.17
CA SER A 99 -10.15 -12.38 -19.88
C SER A 99 -8.88 -12.26 -19.04
N VAL A 100 -7.70 -12.34 -19.67
CA VAL A 100 -6.41 -12.16 -18.95
C VAL A 100 -6.23 -10.72 -18.49
N ARG A 101 -6.56 -9.72 -19.34
CA ARG A 101 -6.52 -8.29 -18.94
C ARG A 101 -7.47 -7.99 -17.81
N ASP A 102 -8.69 -8.52 -17.84
CA ASP A 102 -9.69 -8.31 -16.79
C ASP A 102 -9.22 -8.92 -15.45
N TRP A 103 -8.59 -10.09 -15.50
CA TRP A 103 -8.00 -10.70 -14.32
C TRP A 103 -6.87 -9.83 -13.74
N ILE A 104 -5.93 -9.34 -14.57
CA ILE A 104 -4.87 -8.41 -14.12
C ILE A 104 -5.50 -7.15 -13.52
N GLY A 105 -6.52 -6.57 -14.18
CA GLY A 105 -7.26 -5.43 -13.66
C GLY A 105 -7.86 -5.68 -12.27
N GLY A 106 -8.38 -6.89 -12.04
CA GLY A 106 -8.86 -7.33 -10.72
C GLY A 106 -7.74 -7.33 -9.67
N LEU A 107 -6.54 -7.80 -10.02
CA LEU A 107 -5.37 -7.75 -9.12
C LEU A 107 -4.94 -6.31 -8.82
N GLN A 108 -4.99 -5.41 -9.82
CA GLN A 108 -4.64 -4.01 -9.65
C GLN A 108 -5.54 -3.29 -8.63
N ASN A 109 -6.82 -3.69 -8.49
CA ASN A 109 -7.73 -3.12 -7.50
C ASN A 109 -7.22 -3.30 -6.06
N ALA A 110 -6.52 -4.40 -5.77
CA ALA A 110 -5.90 -4.65 -4.47
C ALA A 110 -4.78 -3.63 -4.12
N PHE A 111 -4.20 -2.96 -5.13
CA PHE A 111 -3.07 -2.05 -5.02
C PHE A 111 -3.43 -0.58 -5.31
N ALA A 112 -4.59 -0.33 -5.90
CA ALA A 112 -5.01 1.03 -6.27
C ALA A 112 -5.57 1.81 -5.07
N TRP A 113 -6.35 1.15 -4.21
CA TRP A 113 -7.10 1.80 -3.15
C TRP A 113 -6.27 2.58 -2.13
N PRO A 114 -5.02 2.19 -1.74
CA PRO A 114 -4.29 2.92 -0.72
C PRO A 114 -4.08 4.39 -1.06
N ARG A 115 -3.80 4.70 -2.32
CA ARG A 115 -3.59 6.08 -2.78
C ARG A 115 -4.87 6.81 -3.20
N GLN A 116 -5.92 6.08 -3.59
CA GLN A 116 -7.13 6.67 -4.16
C GLN A 116 -8.14 7.15 -3.11
N ARG A 117 -8.04 6.69 -1.86
CA ARG A 117 -8.98 7.04 -0.80
C ARG A 117 -8.47 8.22 0.05
N SER A 118 -9.37 8.79 0.85
CA SER A 118 -9.08 9.99 1.68
C SER A 118 -8.22 9.71 2.91
N TRP A 119 -8.18 8.47 3.41
CA TRP A 119 -7.30 8.09 4.52
C TRP A 119 -5.82 8.05 4.12
N ILE A 120 -4.94 8.26 5.08
CA ILE A 120 -3.49 8.09 4.87
C ILE A 120 -3.14 6.62 5.08
N THR A 121 -2.37 6.05 4.15
CA THR A 121 -1.86 4.68 4.26
C THR A 121 -0.37 4.66 4.60
N VAL A 122 -0.01 3.84 5.58
CA VAL A 122 1.37 3.64 6.03
C VAL A 122 1.72 2.16 5.84
N ALA A 123 2.82 1.85 5.17
CA ALA A 123 3.37 0.50 5.12
C ALA A 123 4.52 0.39 6.11
N ALA A 124 4.49 -0.63 6.99
CA ALA A 124 5.59 -1.03 7.84
C ALA A 124 6.25 -2.27 7.25
N VAL A 125 7.50 -2.13 6.76
CA VAL A 125 8.16 -3.14 5.94
C VAL A 125 9.40 -3.68 6.64
N GLN A 126 9.36 -4.95 7.05
CA GLN A 126 10.52 -5.71 7.56
C GLN A 126 11.00 -6.74 6.55
N GLY A 127 12.26 -7.14 6.63
CA GLY A 127 12.87 -8.18 5.83
C GLY A 127 12.68 -7.93 4.34
N ALA A 128 12.21 -8.91 3.57
CA ALA A 128 12.10 -8.77 2.12
C ALA A 128 10.68 -8.36 1.67
N ALA A 129 10.61 -7.44 0.71
CA ALA A 129 9.44 -7.12 -0.09
C ALA A 129 9.81 -7.35 -1.58
N VAL A 130 9.21 -8.36 -2.21
CA VAL A 130 9.64 -8.85 -3.52
C VAL A 130 8.49 -8.79 -4.51
N GLY A 131 8.74 -8.32 -5.73
CA GLY A 131 7.75 -8.29 -6.80
C GLY A 131 6.43 -7.64 -6.37
N GLY A 132 5.32 -8.37 -6.43
CA GLY A 132 4.02 -7.90 -5.92
C GLY A 132 4.07 -7.40 -4.48
N GLY A 133 4.93 -7.96 -3.61
CA GLY A 133 5.14 -7.46 -2.25
C GLY A 133 5.80 -6.09 -2.21
N PHE A 134 6.77 -5.84 -3.09
CA PHE A 134 7.34 -4.50 -3.24
C PHE A 134 6.31 -3.53 -3.82
N GLN A 135 5.54 -3.94 -4.83
CA GLN A 135 4.47 -3.12 -5.40
C GLN A 135 3.38 -2.78 -4.36
N LEU A 136 3.06 -3.71 -3.43
CA LEU A 136 2.15 -3.43 -2.32
C LEU A 136 2.74 -2.36 -1.36
N ALA A 137 4.02 -2.46 -1.00
CA ALA A 137 4.67 -1.43 -0.21
C ALA A 137 4.66 -0.06 -0.90
N LEU A 138 4.84 -0.03 -2.24
CA LEU A 138 4.78 1.19 -3.06
C LEU A 138 3.37 1.78 -3.15
N SER A 139 2.33 0.99 -2.98
CA SER A 139 0.94 1.46 -3.05
C SER A 139 0.55 2.33 -1.84
N ALA A 140 1.23 2.17 -0.70
CA ALA A 140 1.01 3.03 0.46
C ALA A 140 1.50 4.48 0.22
N ASP A 141 0.91 5.44 0.92
CA ASP A 141 1.36 6.84 0.87
C ASP A 141 2.75 6.99 1.51
N ILE A 142 2.97 6.35 2.64
CA ILE A 142 4.16 6.48 3.48
C ILE A 142 4.73 5.08 3.77
N ARG A 143 6.05 4.96 3.85
CA ARG A 143 6.77 3.71 4.19
C ARG A 143 7.72 3.94 5.35
N VAL A 144 7.51 3.17 6.43
CA VAL A 144 8.47 2.99 7.51
C VAL A 144 9.11 1.63 7.30
N VAL A 145 10.43 1.56 7.27
CA VAL A 145 11.13 0.32 6.93
C VAL A 145 12.06 -0.12 8.06
N ALA A 146 12.20 -1.41 8.26
CA ALA A 146 13.17 -1.94 9.20
C ALA A 146 14.59 -1.83 8.63
N THR A 147 15.61 -1.78 9.50
CA THR A 147 17.02 -1.73 9.08
C THR A 147 17.43 -2.95 8.25
N ASP A 148 16.74 -4.09 8.39
CA ASP A 148 16.93 -5.30 7.60
C ASP A 148 16.07 -5.35 6.33
N ALA A 149 15.27 -4.31 6.07
CA ALA A 149 14.36 -4.28 4.92
C ALA A 149 15.14 -4.23 3.61
N ARG A 150 14.64 -5.00 2.63
CA ARG A 150 15.18 -5.02 1.27
C ARG A 150 14.08 -5.22 0.26
N PHE A 151 14.21 -4.56 -0.88
CA PHE A 151 13.22 -4.50 -1.94
C PHE A 151 13.79 -5.04 -3.24
N SER A 152 12.98 -5.73 -4.05
CA SER A 152 13.39 -6.12 -5.41
C SER A 152 12.18 -6.30 -6.31
N MET A 153 12.23 -5.71 -7.54
CA MET A 153 11.27 -5.96 -8.62
C MET A 153 11.72 -7.20 -9.40
N ARG A 154 11.31 -8.39 -8.92
CA ARG A 154 11.79 -9.67 -9.47
C ARG A 154 11.04 -10.14 -10.71
N GLU A 155 10.02 -9.44 -11.14
CA GLU A 155 9.16 -9.78 -12.28
C GLU A 155 9.97 -10.02 -13.55
N VAL A 156 10.91 -9.14 -13.88
CA VAL A 156 11.73 -9.28 -15.12
C VAL A 156 12.63 -10.52 -15.11
N ALA A 157 13.04 -10.98 -13.93
CA ALA A 157 13.81 -12.24 -13.82
C ALA A 157 12.95 -13.48 -14.10
N LEU A 158 11.61 -13.34 -14.11
CA LEU A 158 10.64 -14.36 -14.47
C LEU A 158 10.10 -14.17 -15.91
N GLY A 159 10.60 -13.18 -16.66
CA GLY A 159 10.15 -12.87 -18.02
C GLY A 159 8.81 -12.12 -18.07
N ILE A 160 8.37 -11.53 -16.97
CA ILE A 160 7.15 -10.72 -16.86
C ILE A 160 7.49 -9.30 -16.37
N ILE A 161 6.51 -8.43 -16.24
CA ILE A 161 6.69 -7.03 -15.82
C ILE A 161 6.00 -6.75 -14.50
N PRO A 162 6.41 -5.71 -13.75
CA PRO A 162 5.63 -5.17 -12.63
C PRO A 162 4.33 -4.53 -13.15
N ASP A 163 3.21 -5.19 -12.93
CA ASP A 163 1.90 -4.85 -13.51
C ASP A 163 0.84 -4.41 -12.47
N LEU A 164 1.24 -4.31 -11.20
CA LEU A 164 0.38 -3.90 -10.09
C LEU A 164 0.61 -2.42 -9.69
N LEU A 165 0.69 -1.52 -10.69
CA LEU A 165 0.96 -0.07 -10.54
C LEU A 165 2.38 0.25 -10.00
N GLY A 166 3.24 -0.75 -9.84
CA GLY A 166 4.57 -0.58 -9.25
C GLY A 166 5.50 0.29 -10.08
N THR A 167 5.43 0.21 -11.41
CA THR A 167 6.27 1.03 -12.31
C THR A 167 5.99 2.52 -12.15
N GLN A 168 4.71 2.92 -12.10
CA GLN A 168 4.31 4.31 -11.89
C GLN A 168 4.70 4.79 -10.50
N ASN A 169 4.33 4.03 -9.47
CA ASN A 169 4.58 4.41 -8.08
C ASN A 169 6.08 4.53 -7.78
N LEU A 170 6.90 3.62 -8.31
CA LEU A 170 8.35 3.70 -8.14
C LEU A 170 8.93 4.92 -8.86
N SER A 171 8.51 5.17 -10.12
CA SER A 171 9.00 6.32 -10.89
C SER A 171 8.69 7.66 -10.24
N LEU A 172 7.52 7.81 -9.61
CA LEU A 172 7.14 9.01 -8.86
C LEU A 172 8.02 9.23 -7.61
N LEU A 173 8.50 8.16 -6.99
CA LEU A 173 9.31 8.24 -5.77
C LEU A 173 10.80 8.48 -6.05
N VAL A 174 11.38 7.76 -7.00
CA VAL A 174 12.83 7.73 -7.20
C VAL A 174 13.28 8.36 -8.54
N GLY A 175 12.33 8.76 -9.37
CA GLY A 175 12.59 9.29 -10.73
C GLY A 175 12.82 8.19 -11.76
N TYR A 176 12.71 8.57 -13.05
CA TYR A 176 12.73 7.65 -14.20
C TYR A 176 13.94 6.69 -14.23
N SER A 177 15.15 7.27 -14.18
CA SER A 177 16.38 6.48 -14.40
C SER A 177 16.59 5.43 -13.32
N ARG A 178 16.33 5.77 -12.04
CA ARG A 178 16.48 4.85 -10.92
C ARG A 178 15.37 3.79 -10.93
N ALA A 179 14.14 4.19 -11.23
CA ALA A 179 13.02 3.26 -11.35
C ALA A 179 13.28 2.22 -12.46
N LEU A 180 13.75 2.69 -13.64
CA LEU A 180 14.10 1.82 -14.75
C LEU A 180 15.23 0.85 -14.38
N GLU A 181 16.29 1.33 -13.74
CA GLU A 181 17.43 0.53 -13.33
C GLU A 181 17.00 -0.53 -12.31
N ILE A 182 16.25 -0.18 -11.26
CA ILE A 182 15.74 -1.12 -10.26
C ILE A 182 14.85 -2.20 -10.90
N CYS A 183 13.93 -1.80 -11.78
CA CYS A 183 13.04 -2.74 -12.46
C CYS A 183 13.80 -3.66 -13.44
N ALA A 184 14.67 -3.09 -14.29
CA ALA A 184 15.32 -3.84 -15.36
C ALA A 184 16.41 -4.80 -14.85
N THR A 185 17.07 -4.48 -13.75
CA THR A 185 18.12 -5.32 -13.17
C THR A 185 17.61 -6.31 -12.14
N ALA A 186 16.39 -6.10 -11.60
CA ALA A 186 15.83 -6.88 -10.50
C ALA A 186 16.76 -6.95 -9.27
N ARG A 187 17.69 -5.98 -9.11
CA ARG A 187 18.60 -5.95 -7.97
C ARG A 187 17.89 -5.67 -6.65
N TRP A 188 18.57 -5.90 -5.59
CA TRP A 188 18.11 -5.55 -4.27
C TRP A 188 18.41 -4.07 -3.95
N VAL A 189 17.46 -3.43 -3.27
CA VAL A 189 17.57 -2.11 -2.66
C VAL A 189 17.43 -2.30 -1.15
N GLY A 190 18.48 -1.99 -0.39
CA GLY A 190 18.46 -2.08 1.09
C GLY A 190 17.80 -0.88 1.75
N ALA A 191 17.61 -0.93 3.07
CA ALA A 191 16.92 0.11 3.84
C ALA A 191 17.62 1.48 3.75
N GLU A 192 18.95 1.52 3.84
CA GLU A 192 19.75 2.75 3.73
C GLU A 192 19.59 3.39 2.35
N GLU A 193 19.72 2.61 1.29
CA GLU A 193 19.52 3.08 -0.07
C GLU A 193 18.05 3.53 -0.28
N ALA A 194 17.07 2.78 0.23
CA ALA A 194 15.67 3.15 0.16
C ALA A 194 15.39 4.52 0.79
N MET A 195 16.04 4.82 1.91
CA MET A 195 15.96 6.14 2.55
C MET A 195 16.62 7.22 1.69
N ALA A 196 17.82 6.97 1.17
CA ALA A 196 18.55 7.91 0.32
C ALA A 196 17.83 8.21 -1.00
N LEU A 197 17.07 7.27 -1.53
CA LEU A 197 16.27 7.41 -2.75
C LEU A 197 14.90 8.09 -2.54
N GLY A 198 14.47 8.31 -1.29
CA GLY A 198 13.11 8.75 -0.98
C GLY A 198 12.05 7.65 -1.10
N LEU A 199 12.47 6.40 -1.25
CA LEU A 199 11.60 5.24 -1.25
C LEU A 199 11.03 4.97 0.14
N ALA A 200 11.82 5.18 1.20
CA ALA A 200 11.40 5.12 2.59
C ALA A 200 11.31 6.51 3.21
N ASN A 201 10.38 6.70 4.14
CA ASN A 201 10.19 7.94 4.90
C ASN A 201 10.85 7.90 6.29
N ALA A 202 11.06 6.69 6.82
CA ALA A 202 11.77 6.47 8.07
C ALA A 202 12.37 5.07 8.10
N VAL A 203 13.45 4.91 8.87
CA VAL A 203 14.09 3.62 9.15
C VAL A 203 14.07 3.40 10.67
N ALA A 204 13.78 2.17 11.10
CA ALA A 204 13.76 1.78 12.51
C ALA A 204 14.39 0.38 12.69
N PRO A 205 14.90 0.01 13.87
CA PRO A 205 15.21 -1.37 14.18
C PRO A 205 13.97 -2.27 14.02
N PRO A 206 14.11 -3.55 13.59
CA PRO A 206 12.96 -4.43 13.35
C PRO A 206 11.99 -4.53 14.53
N GLU A 207 12.49 -4.57 15.74
CA GLU A 207 11.71 -4.64 16.98
C GLU A 207 10.94 -3.35 17.31
N GLN A 208 11.32 -2.22 16.72
CA GLN A 208 10.66 -0.91 16.88
C GLN A 208 9.83 -0.49 15.67
N LEU A 209 9.83 -1.28 14.60
CA LEU A 209 9.19 -0.92 13.33
C LEU A 209 7.70 -0.60 13.48
N THR A 210 6.96 -1.47 14.16
CA THR A 210 5.51 -1.30 14.35
C THR A 210 5.21 -0.06 15.19
N ASP A 211 5.94 0.15 16.29
CA ASP A 211 5.75 1.31 17.15
C ASP A 211 6.04 2.61 16.40
N ARG A 212 7.12 2.64 15.61
CA ARG A 212 7.46 3.80 14.78
C ARG A 212 6.40 4.10 13.72
N ALA A 213 5.81 3.08 13.10
CA ALA A 213 4.71 3.24 12.17
C ALA A 213 3.42 3.75 12.86
N LEU A 214 3.11 3.23 14.05
CA LEU A 214 1.98 3.68 14.86
C LEU A 214 2.14 5.12 15.37
N GLU A 215 3.35 5.55 15.75
CA GLU A 215 3.64 6.95 16.08
C GLU A 215 3.31 7.90 14.92
N LEU A 216 3.68 7.51 13.70
CA LEU A 216 3.36 8.29 12.50
C LEU A 216 1.85 8.32 12.24
N CYS A 217 1.16 7.20 12.40
CA CYS A 217 -0.30 7.14 12.32
C CYS A 217 -0.94 8.09 13.36
N ALA A 218 -0.46 8.08 14.60
CA ALA A 218 -0.94 8.97 15.65
C ALA A 218 -0.69 10.44 15.31
N ALA A 219 0.48 10.79 14.75
CA ALA A 219 0.79 12.15 14.32
C ALA A 219 -0.16 12.64 13.21
N VAL A 220 -0.58 11.77 12.29
CA VAL A 220 -1.61 12.08 11.28
C VAL A 220 -2.97 12.32 11.95
N LEU A 221 -3.36 11.45 12.89
CA LEU A 221 -4.65 11.53 13.58
C LEU A 221 -4.78 12.75 14.49
N ALA A 222 -3.67 13.29 14.99
CA ALA A 222 -3.65 14.51 15.80
C ALA A 222 -4.10 15.76 15.03
N ASN A 223 -4.10 15.72 13.70
CA ASN A 223 -4.50 16.85 12.86
C ASN A 223 -5.98 16.74 12.41
N PRO A 224 -6.66 17.86 12.08
CA PRO A 224 -8.03 17.85 11.59
C PRO A 224 -8.20 17.00 10.30
N ALA A 225 -9.17 16.08 10.31
CA ALA A 225 -9.40 15.13 9.23
C ALA A 225 -9.54 15.78 7.84
N ALA A 226 -10.35 16.84 7.76
CA ALA A 226 -10.61 17.56 6.52
C ALA A 226 -9.33 18.18 5.92
N ALA A 227 -8.44 18.72 6.76
CA ALA A 227 -7.18 19.30 6.32
C ALA A 227 -6.23 18.21 5.80
N VAL A 228 -6.10 17.08 6.52
CA VAL A 228 -5.27 15.95 6.10
C VAL A 228 -5.73 15.37 4.76
N SER A 229 -7.05 15.16 4.61
CA SER A 229 -7.63 14.67 3.36
C SER A 229 -7.39 15.63 2.18
N ALA A 230 -7.57 16.95 2.41
CA ALA A 230 -7.31 17.96 1.39
C ALA A 230 -5.83 17.98 0.96
N VAL A 231 -4.90 17.89 1.92
CA VAL A 231 -3.46 17.82 1.62
C VAL A 231 -3.14 16.59 0.78
N LYS A 232 -3.66 15.40 1.13
CA LYS A 232 -3.45 14.19 0.33
C LYS A 232 -3.90 14.38 -1.12
N GLU A 233 -5.10 14.93 -1.32
CA GLU A 233 -5.66 15.15 -2.67
C GLU A 233 -4.84 16.15 -3.49
N LEU A 234 -4.35 17.22 -2.87
CA LEU A 234 -3.50 18.22 -3.52
C LEU A 234 -2.14 17.65 -3.91
N VAL A 235 -1.48 16.93 -3.00
CA VAL A 235 -0.18 16.30 -3.24
C VAL A 235 -0.28 15.20 -4.29
N ARG A 236 -1.33 14.35 -4.22
CA ARG A 236 -1.55 13.25 -5.16
C ARG A 236 -1.67 13.73 -6.61
N GLY A 237 -2.27 14.88 -6.86
CA GLY A 237 -2.46 15.41 -8.21
C GLY A 237 -1.42 16.45 -8.64
N ALA A 238 -0.40 16.72 -7.82
CA ALA A 238 0.52 17.81 -8.08
C ALA A 238 1.39 17.60 -9.32
N ASP A 239 1.75 16.35 -9.63
CA ASP A 239 2.53 15.96 -10.79
C ASP A 239 1.78 16.08 -12.14
N GLN A 240 0.43 16.12 -12.07
CA GLN A 240 -0.44 16.18 -13.24
C GLN A 240 -0.99 17.60 -13.51
N ARG A 241 -0.69 18.57 -12.64
CA ARG A 241 -1.18 19.94 -12.73
C ARG A 241 -0.07 20.90 -13.07
N ASP A 242 -0.36 21.88 -13.95
CA ASP A 242 0.49 23.06 -14.08
C ASP A 242 0.38 23.94 -12.83
N PRO A 243 1.35 24.88 -12.61
CA PRO A 243 1.35 25.73 -11.41
C PRO A 243 0.08 26.55 -11.19
N ALA A 244 -0.58 27.03 -12.25
CA ALA A 244 -1.78 27.84 -12.13
C ALA A 244 -2.98 26.99 -11.69
N THR A 245 -3.12 25.80 -12.27
CA THR A 245 -4.14 24.79 -11.90
C THR A 245 -3.93 24.30 -10.46
N GLN A 246 -2.68 24.03 -10.07
CA GLN A 246 -2.38 23.63 -8.69
C GLN A 246 -2.74 24.75 -7.71
N ALA A 247 -2.34 25.99 -7.97
CA ALA A 247 -2.69 27.13 -7.12
C ALA A 247 -4.21 27.36 -7.03
N ALA A 248 -4.96 27.11 -8.10
CA ALA A 248 -6.43 27.18 -8.08
C ALA A 248 -7.04 26.07 -7.21
N ALA A 249 -6.51 24.84 -7.30
CA ALA A 249 -6.94 23.71 -6.46
C ALA A 249 -6.67 23.97 -4.97
N GLU A 250 -5.51 24.51 -4.63
CA GLU A 250 -5.15 24.89 -3.25
C GLU A 250 -6.10 25.94 -2.69
N ARG A 251 -6.39 27.02 -3.45
CA ARG A 251 -7.38 28.04 -3.04
C ARG A 251 -8.76 27.44 -2.82
N SER A 252 -9.19 26.55 -3.70
CA SER A 252 -10.51 25.90 -3.59
C SER A 252 -10.61 25.02 -2.35
N ALA A 253 -9.57 24.26 -2.06
CA ALA A 253 -9.51 23.41 -0.87
C ALA A 253 -9.41 24.22 0.44
N GLN A 254 -8.71 25.36 0.41
CA GLN A 254 -8.45 26.18 1.58
C GLN A 254 -9.68 26.96 2.08
N VAL A 255 -10.56 27.42 1.17
CA VAL A 255 -11.71 28.26 1.55
C VAL A 255 -12.62 27.62 2.63
N PRO A 256 -13.10 26.38 2.47
CA PRO A 256 -13.93 25.74 3.51
C PRO A 256 -13.18 25.51 4.82
N LEU A 257 -11.87 25.22 4.77
CA LEU A 257 -11.04 24.99 5.94
C LEU A 257 -10.86 26.27 6.76
N LEU A 258 -10.57 27.41 6.12
CA LEU A 258 -10.51 28.72 6.77
C LEU A 258 -11.84 29.08 7.46
N ARG A 259 -12.95 28.88 6.74
CA ARG A 259 -14.28 29.16 7.32
C ARG A 259 -14.57 28.28 8.53
N ALA A 260 -14.21 27.00 8.50
CA ALA A 260 -14.37 26.09 9.63
C ALA A 260 -13.48 26.49 10.82
N MET A 261 -12.22 26.86 10.55
CA MET A 261 -11.28 27.33 11.58
C MET A 261 -11.82 28.57 12.31
N ILE A 262 -12.30 29.58 11.59
CA ILE A 262 -12.82 30.83 12.19
C ILE A 262 -14.09 30.58 12.99
N ARG A 263 -15.03 29.72 12.51
CA ARG A 263 -16.21 29.32 13.30
C ARG A 263 -15.80 28.64 14.60
N GLY A 264 -14.89 27.70 14.57
CA GLY A 264 -14.42 27.02 15.77
C GLY A 264 -13.62 27.92 16.76
N VAL A 265 -13.12 29.08 16.32
CA VAL A 265 -12.59 30.12 17.22
C VAL A 265 -13.74 30.91 17.87
N ALA A 266 -14.74 31.31 17.06
CA ALA A 266 -15.90 32.08 17.56
C ALA A 266 -16.71 31.28 18.60
N ASP A 267 -16.84 29.98 18.46
CA ASP A 267 -17.57 29.10 19.39
C ASP A 267 -16.83 28.89 20.74
N ARG A 268 -15.56 29.32 20.84
CA ARG A 268 -14.73 29.20 22.07
C ARG A 268 -14.54 30.52 22.83
N THR A 269 -14.98 31.62 22.25
CA THR A 269 -14.98 32.97 22.86
C THR A 269 -16.37 33.36 23.35
#